data_3afe64f0f366e8d2e8c8b4f5aae022c6
#
_entry.id   3afe64f0f366e8d2e8c8b4f5aae022c6
#
_cell.length_a   1.000
_cell.length_b   1.000
_cell.length_c   1.000
_cell.angle_alpha   90.00
_cell.angle_beta   90.00
_cell.angle_gamma   90.00
#
_symmetry.space_group_name_H-M   'P 1'
#
loop_
_entity.id
_entity.type
_entity.pdbx_description
1 polymer ?
#
loop_
_entity_poly.entity_id
_entity_poly.type
_entity_poly.pdbx_seq_one_letter_code
_entity_poly.pdbx_strand_id
1 'polypeptide(L)'
;MFLLRTVFAAVLCCLPALAQAPPPVLMISIDGLRPDAITQAEAHHLQVPNLRRFVEQGTYADGVIGVVPTLTYPSHTTLVTGVTPAVHGILSNTTFDPLFQNQVGWFWYASQQKAETLWQAARQRGITTANLNWPVTVDAPGIDFNMPEYWRASTPDDLLLLDALARPLGLQQQLEHELGPWVDGNTLTIASDATRTRFAKAMLRQHHPGFFTVHLSSLDEEEHTSSPFSAKSNETLEAIDGMIGQLVDASVAINPKAIIVVVSDHGFARTDFHTNLFGPLLRAGLLTVGPPGPLGTPSFSSWKATLWPAGGCAAVMLHDPADTASRDAILRLLHDLAADPANGIDAILNKEQLGQLGGFPGAEALVVLRPPFQLGYTFSGPIVTPAPATGMHGYLPSNPEMRSSFFVLGKGIAPHRDLGLIDMLQVAPSIAELLSAKLPAATAKPIKLLQGASF
;
A
#
# COMPACT_ATOMS: atom_id res chain seq x y z
N MET A 1 -42.42 59.58 46.12
CA MET A 1 -42.94 58.58 45.17
C MET A 1 -41.80 58.27 44.17
N PHE A 2 -40.96 57.32 44.54
CA PHE A 2 -39.79 56.88 43.72
C PHE A 2 -40.13 55.59 42.96
N LEU A 3 -40.16 55.65 41.62
CA LEU A 3 -40.32 54.47 40.77
C LEU A 3 -38.95 53.78 40.55
N LEU A 4 -38.83 52.59 41.09
CA LEU A 4 -37.71 51.70 40.83
C LEU A 4 -37.91 50.99 39.44
N ARG A 5 -37.11 51.35 38.47
CA ARG A 5 -37.06 50.60 37.16
C ARG A 5 -36.08 49.43 37.27
N THR A 6 -36.62 48.24 37.33
CA THR A 6 -35.83 47.00 37.25
C THR A 6 -35.46 46.70 35.79
N VAL A 7 -34.19 46.75 35.49
CA VAL A 7 -33.65 46.35 34.15
C VAL A 7 -33.37 44.84 34.21
N PHE A 8 -34.15 44.04 33.47
CA PHE A 8 -33.85 42.63 33.24
C PHE A 8 -32.78 42.56 32.16
N ALA A 9 -31.55 42.18 32.53
CA ALA A 9 -30.50 41.83 31.58
C ALA A 9 -30.69 40.37 31.16
N ALA A 10 -31.14 40.14 29.93
CA ALA A 10 -31.20 38.81 29.33
C ALA A 10 -29.76 38.37 28.98
N VAL A 11 -29.21 37.44 29.76
CA VAL A 11 -27.97 36.76 29.45
C VAL A 11 -28.28 35.75 28.35
N LEU A 12 -27.96 36.07 27.11
CA LEU A 12 -27.94 35.12 25.98
C LEU A 12 -26.75 34.14 26.21
N CYS A 13 -27.03 32.96 26.79
CA CYS A 13 -26.08 31.85 26.77
C CYS A 13 -25.94 31.35 25.31
N CYS A 14 -24.91 31.80 24.60
CA CYS A 14 -24.45 31.15 23.38
C CYS A 14 -23.95 29.74 23.77
N LEU A 15 -24.82 28.72 23.68
CA LEU A 15 -24.40 27.34 23.70
C LEU A 15 -23.47 27.14 22.48
N PRO A 16 -22.21 26.69 22.67
CA PRO A 16 -21.39 26.32 21.53
C PRO A 16 -22.15 25.25 20.74
N ALA A 17 -22.37 25.49 19.46
CA ALA A 17 -22.89 24.49 18.56
C ALA A 17 -21.94 23.26 18.69
N LEU A 18 -22.43 22.17 19.24
CA LEU A 18 -21.69 20.90 19.30
C LEU A 18 -21.37 20.55 17.84
N ALA A 19 -20.13 20.77 17.43
CA ALA A 19 -19.67 20.34 16.13
C ALA A 19 -19.99 18.85 16.00
N GLN A 20 -20.78 18.49 15.00
CA GLN A 20 -21.20 17.12 14.79
C GLN A 20 -19.93 16.28 14.57
N ALA A 21 -19.80 15.16 15.30
CA ALA A 21 -18.67 14.25 15.11
C ALA A 21 -18.60 13.81 13.63
N PRO A 22 -17.39 13.73 13.05
CA PRO A 22 -17.21 13.29 11.68
C PRO A 22 -17.77 11.87 11.50
N PRO A 23 -18.19 11.49 10.30
CA PRO A 23 -18.61 10.12 10.01
C PRO A 23 -17.44 9.15 10.24
N PRO A 24 -17.69 7.93 10.76
CA PRO A 24 -16.63 6.94 10.80
C PRO A 24 -16.22 6.54 9.38
N VAL A 25 -14.91 6.31 9.19
CA VAL A 25 -14.31 5.91 7.92
C VAL A 25 -13.69 4.52 8.07
N LEU A 26 -14.15 3.58 7.25
CA LEU A 26 -13.51 2.28 7.05
C LEU A 26 -12.75 2.33 5.72
N MET A 27 -11.42 2.23 5.75
CA MET A 27 -10.56 2.19 4.59
C MET A 27 -10.03 0.77 4.40
N ILE A 28 -10.40 0.14 3.28
CA ILE A 28 -10.03 -1.23 2.94
C ILE A 28 -9.07 -1.18 1.77
N SER A 29 -7.88 -1.74 1.91
CA SER A 29 -6.97 -1.99 0.80
C SER A 29 -7.15 -3.42 0.28
N ILE A 30 -7.30 -3.55 -1.03
CA ILE A 30 -7.19 -4.83 -1.74
C ILE A 30 -5.89 -4.74 -2.54
N ASP A 31 -4.87 -5.48 -2.10
CA ASP A 31 -3.54 -5.46 -2.70
C ASP A 31 -3.59 -5.85 -4.17
N GLY A 32 -2.92 -5.09 -5.03
CA GLY A 32 -2.85 -5.34 -6.46
C GLY A 32 -4.11 -5.02 -7.29
N LEU A 33 -5.22 -4.56 -6.66
CA LEU A 33 -6.48 -4.36 -7.37
C LEU A 33 -6.39 -3.26 -8.43
N ARG A 34 -6.50 -3.63 -9.69
CA ARG A 34 -6.62 -2.72 -10.82
C ARG A 34 -8.03 -2.12 -10.88
N PRO A 35 -8.18 -0.81 -11.20
CA PRO A 35 -9.50 -0.17 -11.28
C PRO A 35 -10.38 -0.73 -12.40
N ASP A 36 -9.79 -1.17 -13.52
CA ASP A 36 -10.52 -1.76 -14.64
C ASP A 36 -11.17 -3.12 -14.30
N ALA A 37 -10.66 -3.85 -13.30
CA ALA A 37 -11.32 -5.04 -12.77
C ALA A 37 -12.74 -4.74 -12.23
N ILE A 38 -13.01 -3.51 -11.81
CA ILE A 38 -14.31 -3.08 -11.29
C ILE A 38 -15.07 -2.24 -12.31
N THR A 39 -14.43 -1.24 -12.92
CA THR A 39 -15.07 -0.34 -13.89
C THR A 39 -15.42 -1.05 -15.20
N GLN A 40 -14.66 -2.08 -15.56
CA GLN A 40 -14.83 -2.90 -16.77
C GLN A 40 -15.05 -4.39 -16.44
N ALA A 41 -15.67 -4.70 -15.29
CA ALA A 41 -15.86 -6.07 -14.79
C ALA A 41 -16.46 -7.03 -15.82
N GLU A 42 -17.42 -6.57 -16.61
CA GLU A 42 -18.05 -7.38 -17.65
C GLU A 42 -17.07 -7.79 -18.76
N ALA A 43 -16.15 -6.89 -19.15
CA ALA A 43 -15.12 -7.19 -20.15
C ALA A 43 -14.12 -8.24 -19.66
N HIS A 44 -13.91 -8.32 -18.35
CA HIS A 44 -13.04 -9.30 -17.69
C HIS A 44 -13.80 -10.54 -17.18
N HIS A 45 -15.12 -10.63 -17.46
CA HIS A 45 -15.99 -11.72 -16.98
C HIS A 45 -16.06 -11.87 -15.46
N LEU A 46 -15.89 -10.78 -14.72
CA LEU A 46 -15.86 -10.74 -13.26
C LEU A 46 -17.25 -10.52 -12.66
N GLN A 47 -17.57 -11.28 -11.59
CA GLN A 47 -18.80 -11.17 -10.81
C GLN A 47 -18.49 -10.48 -9.48
N VAL A 48 -18.44 -9.15 -9.47
CA VAL A 48 -18.06 -8.32 -8.33
C VAL A 48 -19.16 -7.31 -7.95
N PRO A 49 -20.38 -7.78 -7.60
CA PRO A 49 -21.53 -6.91 -7.40
C PRO A 49 -21.36 -5.93 -6.24
N ASN A 50 -20.64 -6.29 -5.17
CA ASN A 50 -20.43 -5.41 -4.01
C ASN A 50 -19.47 -4.27 -4.34
N LEU A 51 -18.37 -4.53 -5.05
CA LEU A 51 -17.44 -3.51 -5.53
C LEU A 51 -18.10 -2.63 -6.62
N ARG A 52 -18.93 -3.20 -7.49
CA ARG A 52 -19.70 -2.44 -8.48
C ARG A 52 -20.63 -1.39 -7.85
N ARG A 53 -21.15 -1.63 -6.64
CA ARG A 53 -21.95 -0.64 -5.90
C ARG A 53 -21.20 0.69 -5.71
N PHE A 54 -19.86 0.66 -5.55
CA PHE A 54 -19.05 1.87 -5.40
C PHE A 54 -19.04 2.72 -6.67
N VAL A 55 -19.06 2.09 -7.84
CA VAL A 55 -19.19 2.77 -9.13
C VAL A 55 -20.62 3.32 -9.32
N GLU A 56 -21.62 2.52 -8.99
CA GLU A 56 -23.03 2.84 -9.24
C GLU A 56 -23.62 3.82 -8.22
N GLN A 57 -23.20 3.73 -6.95
CA GLN A 57 -23.82 4.48 -5.85
C GLN A 57 -22.82 5.40 -5.14
N GLY A 58 -21.58 5.45 -5.58
CA GLY A 58 -20.49 6.18 -4.95
C GLY A 58 -19.68 7.05 -5.90
N THR A 59 -18.53 7.45 -5.42
CA THR A 59 -17.51 8.20 -6.17
C THR A 59 -16.30 7.30 -6.38
N TYR A 60 -15.72 7.31 -7.57
CA TYR A 60 -14.58 6.47 -7.93
C TYR A 60 -13.59 7.23 -8.83
N ALA A 61 -12.35 6.74 -8.89
CA ALA A 61 -11.37 7.17 -9.87
C ALA A 61 -11.28 6.13 -11.00
N ASP A 62 -11.14 6.59 -12.24
CA ASP A 62 -10.79 5.75 -13.38
C ASP A 62 -9.40 5.12 -13.22
N GLY A 63 -8.55 5.75 -12.42
CA GLY A 63 -7.28 5.23 -11.97
C GLY A 63 -6.56 6.17 -11.02
N VAL A 64 -5.70 5.60 -10.20
CA VAL A 64 -4.81 6.34 -9.29
C VAL A 64 -3.38 6.18 -9.78
N ILE A 65 -2.71 7.29 -10.06
CA ILE A 65 -1.29 7.32 -10.39
C ILE A 65 -0.51 7.11 -9.09
N GLY A 66 0.19 5.98 -8.99
CA GLY A 66 0.95 5.58 -7.81
C GLY A 66 2.26 6.35 -7.63
N VAL A 67 3.05 5.91 -6.67
CA VAL A 67 4.40 6.44 -6.36
C VAL A 67 5.50 5.55 -6.92
N VAL A 68 6.76 5.98 -6.83
CA VAL A 68 7.92 5.18 -7.25
C VAL A 68 8.68 4.68 -6.02
N PRO A 69 8.84 3.35 -5.89
CA PRO A 69 8.31 2.28 -6.73
C PRO A 69 6.81 2.01 -6.49
N THR A 70 6.12 1.41 -7.47
CA THR A 70 4.74 0.91 -7.32
C THR A 70 4.76 -0.42 -6.59
N LEU A 71 5.09 -0.37 -5.31
CA LEU A 71 5.23 -1.51 -4.40
C LEU A 71 4.31 -1.34 -3.18
N THR A 72 3.97 -2.45 -2.55
CA THR A 72 3.04 -2.54 -1.42
C THR A 72 3.36 -1.56 -0.30
N TYR A 73 4.56 -1.65 0.32
CA TYR A 73 4.88 -0.86 1.51
C TYR A 73 5.04 0.64 1.25
N PRO A 74 5.76 1.07 0.18
CA PRO A 74 5.81 2.49 -0.20
C PRO A 74 4.43 3.08 -0.48
N SER A 75 3.60 2.36 -1.24
CA SER A 75 2.26 2.84 -1.63
C SER A 75 1.31 2.90 -0.44
N HIS A 76 1.24 1.84 0.40
CA HIS A 76 0.41 1.84 1.61
C HIS A 76 0.81 2.95 2.58
N THR A 77 2.12 3.25 2.70
CA THR A 77 2.59 4.38 3.51
C THR A 77 2.15 5.71 2.92
N THR A 78 2.23 5.87 1.58
CA THR A 78 1.72 7.06 0.90
C THR A 78 0.20 7.22 1.08
N LEU A 79 -0.58 6.15 0.98
CA LEU A 79 -2.03 6.15 1.18
C LEU A 79 -2.48 6.65 2.56
N VAL A 80 -1.62 6.59 3.57
CA VAL A 80 -1.92 7.05 4.93
C VAL A 80 -1.14 8.31 5.36
N THR A 81 -0.18 8.79 4.54
CA THR A 81 0.61 9.99 4.84
C THR A 81 0.42 11.12 3.84
N GLY A 82 0.09 10.81 2.58
CA GLY A 82 -0.04 11.78 1.49
C GLY A 82 1.27 12.37 1.00
N VAL A 83 2.41 11.71 1.27
CA VAL A 83 3.74 12.14 0.81
C VAL A 83 4.46 11.02 0.08
N THR A 84 5.50 11.37 -0.69
CA THR A 84 6.27 10.42 -1.50
C THR A 84 7.18 9.52 -0.65
N PRO A 85 7.65 8.38 -1.20
CA PRO A 85 8.61 7.48 -0.54
C PRO A 85 9.87 8.17 -0.05
N ALA A 86 10.41 9.13 -0.81
CA ALA A 86 11.56 9.91 -0.39
C ALA A 86 11.31 10.74 0.89
N VAL A 87 10.07 11.16 1.14
CA VAL A 87 9.68 11.95 2.32
C VAL A 87 9.35 11.04 3.50
N HIS A 88 8.52 10.02 3.31
CA HIS A 88 8.14 9.13 4.42
C HIS A 88 9.19 8.07 4.75
N GLY A 89 10.18 7.80 3.88
CA GLY A 89 11.33 6.96 4.15
C GLY A 89 11.14 5.46 3.91
N ILE A 90 9.95 5.00 3.54
CA ILE A 90 9.69 3.60 3.16
C ILE A 90 9.90 3.50 1.64
N LEU A 91 11.05 2.96 1.23
CA LEU A 91 11.54 3.05 -0.15
C LEU A 91 11.30 1.79 -0.98
N SER A 92 11.02 0.66 -0.33
CA SER A 92 10.76 -0.64 -0.94
C SER A 92 9.94 -1.48 0.05
N ASN A 93 9.55 -2.69 -0.32
CA ASN A 93 8.97 -3.66 0.63
C ASN A 93 10.03 -4.12 1.64
N THR A 94 11.27 -4.33 1.16
CA THR A 94 12.39 -4.80 1.97
C THR A 94 13.45 -3.72 2.16
N THR A 95 14.16 -3.78 3.28
CA THR A 95 15.33 -2.93 3.53
C THR A 95 16.44 -3.22 2.51
N PHE A 96 17.27 -2.21 2.25
CA PHE A 96 18.40 -2.39 1.34
C PHE A 96 19.38 -3.44 1.87
N ASP A 97 19.55 -4.53 1.14
CA ASP A 97 20.44 -5.64 1.45
C ASP A 97 21.38 -5.94 0.27
N PRO A 98 22.48 -5.19 0.12
CA PRO A 98 23.37 -5.30 -1.04
C PRO A 98 24.08 -6.65 -1.13
N LEU A 99 24.14 -7.41 -0.05
CA LEU A 99 24.80 -8.71 0.01
C LEU A 99 23.84 -9.90 -0.07
N PHE A 100 22.54 -9.66 -0.09
CA PHE A 100 21.48 -10.67 -0.09
C PHE A 100 21.56 -11.64 1.10
N GLN A 101 21.88 -11.10 2.28
CA GLN A 101 22.01 -11.88 3.51
C GLN A 101 20.79 -11.79 4.43
N ASN A 102 19.98 -10.72 4.31
CA ASN A 102 18.79 -10.49 5.12
C ASN A 102 17.52 -10.51 4.25
N GLN A 103 17.26 -11.60 3.57
CA GLN A 103 16.16 -11.73 2.60
C GLN A 103 14.74 -11.61 3.19
N VAL A 104 14.62 -11.53 4.51
CA VAL A 104 13.37 -11.35 5.24
C VAL A 104 13.31 -10.01 6.00
N GLY A 105 14.13 -9.05 5.61
CA GLY A 105 14.21 -7.72 6.22
C GLY A 105 13.20 -6.76 5.62
N TRP A 106 11.91 -6.94 5.93
CA TRP A 106 10.85 -6.04 5.48
C TRP A 106 10.76 -4.78 6.35
N PHE A 107 10.13 -3.73 5.82
CA PHE A 107 9.84 -2.49 6.56
C PHE A 107 8.60 -2.64 7.47
N TRP A 108 8.65 -3.54 8.46
CA TRP A 108 7.49 -3.79 9.33
C TRP A 108 7.23 -2.70 10.37
N TYR A 109 8.29 -2.02 10.84
CA TYR A 109 8.24 -1.16 12.00
C TYR A 109 7.87 0.27 11.65
N ALA A 110 6.85 0.81 12.31
CA ALA A 110 6.43 2.20 12.12
C ALA A 110 7.51 3.22 12.47
N SER A 111 8.50 2.86 13.30
CA SER A 111 9.65 3.70 13.61
C SER A 111 10.56 4.02 12.41
N GLN A 112 10.44 3.26 11.31
CA GLN A 112 11.16 3.50 10.06
C GLN A 112 10.49 4.56 9.18
N GLN A 113 9.20 4.83 9.43
CA GLN A 113 8.41 5.81 8.71
C GLN A 113 8.56 7.20 9.37
N LYS A 114 8.69 8.27 8.58
CA LYS A 114 9.11 9.62 9.05
C LYS A 114 7.98 10.68 8.96
N ALA A 115 6.85 10.39 8.32
CA ALA A 115 5.78 11.36 8.14
C ALA A 115 4.60 11.06 9.09
N GLU A 116 3.81 12.09 9.41
CA GLU A 116 2.58 11.92 10.18
C GLU A 116 1.54 11.11 9.38
N THR A 117 0.86 10.17 10.07
CA THR A 117 -0.14 9.29 9.47
C THR A 117 -1.56 9.73 9.76
N LEU A 118 -2.52 9.23 8.96
CA LEU A 118 -3.96 9.43 9.19
C LEU A 118 -4.39 8.98 10.60
N TRP A 119 -3.82 7.92 11.15
CA TRP A 119 -4.13 7.47 12.52
C TRP A 119 -3.69 8.49 13.57
N GLN A 120 -2.50 9.05 13.45
CA GLN A 120 -2.01 10.11 14.34
C GLN A 120 -2.88 11.36 14.23
N ALA A 121 -3.19 11.79 13.00
CA ALA A 121 -4.04 12.94 12.74
C ALA A 121 -5.48 12.75 13.27
N ALA A 122 -6.06 11.56 13.09
CA ALA A 122 -7.37 11.20 13.65
C ALA A 122 -7.35 11.20 15.19
N ARG A 123 -6.31 10.61 15.77
CA ARG A 123 -6.13 10.55 17.23
C ARG A 123 -6.03 11.94 17.86
N GLN A 124 -5.34 12.90 17.22
CA GLN A 124 -5.28 14.29 17.67
C GLN A 124 -6.67 14.97 17.67
N ARG A 125 -7.62 14.45 16.90
CA ARG A 125 -9.03 14.88 16.92
C ARG A 125 -9.89 14.12 17.92
N GLY A 126 -9.31 13.25 18.72
CA GLY A 126 -10.03 12.39 19.66
C GLY A 126 -10.82 11.25 19.00
N ILE A 127 -10.49 10.92 17.75
CA ILE A 127 -11.12 9.82 17.00
C ILE A 127 -10.41 8.53 17.38
N THR A 128 -11.20 7.51 17.80
CA THR A 128 -10.69 6.17 18.05
C THR A 128 -10.26 5.51 16.74
N THR A 129 -9.09 4.90 16.75
CA THR A 129 -8.46 4.33 15.57
C THR A 129 -8.23 2.84 15.69
N ALA A 130 -8.36 2.13 14.58
CA ALA A 130 -8.05 0.71 14.50
C ALA A 130 -7.27 0.37 13.23
N ASN A 131 -6.55 -0.72 13.29
CA ASN A 131 -5.84 -1.29 12.14
C ASN A 131 -5.88 -2.83 12.19
N LEU A 132 -6.04 -3.41 11.02
CA LEU A 132 -5.90 -4.84 10.80
C LEU A 132 -5.06 -5.09 9.54
N ASN A 133 -3.86 -5.61 9.77
CA ASN A 133 -2.92 -6.05 8.74
C ASN A 133 -2.43 -4.97 7.74
N TRP A 134 -2.51 -3.67 8.06
CA TRP A 134 -1.90 -2.64 7.21
C TRP A 134 -0.38 -2.66 7.33
N PRO A 135 0.38 -2.54 6.21
CA PRO A 135 1.84 -2.51 6.23
C PRO A 135 2.44 -1.40 7.10
N VAL A 136 3.66 -1.62 7.59
CA VAL A 136 4.45 -0.63 8.39
C VAL A 136 3.74 -0.19 9.68
N THR A 137 3.00 -1.08 10.32
CA THR A 137 2.19 -0.73 11.51
C THR A 137 2.64 -1.41 12.81
N VAL A 138 3.75 -2.16 12.79
CA VAL A 138 4.31 -2.66 14.05
C VAL A 138 4.72 -1.50 14.94
N ASP A 139 4.14 -1.44 16.16
CA ASP A 139 4.29 -0.37 17.14
C ASP A 139 3.96 1.04 16.60
N ALA A 140 2.95 1.12 15.72
CA ALA A 140 2.55 2.39 15.09
C ALA A 140 1.88 3.33 16.11
N PRO A 141 2.36 4.58 16.23
CA PRO A 141 1.74 5.58 17.08
C PRO A 141 0.38 6.01 16.49
N GLY A 142 -0.57 6.31 17.37
CA GLY A 142 -1.89 6.81 16.98
C GLY A 142 -2.91 5.73 16.62
N ILE A 143 -2.57 4.45 16.73
CA ILE A 143 -3.52 3.32 16.56
C ILE A 143 -3.91 2.78 17.92
N ASP A 144 -5.20 2.84 18.27
CA ASP A 144 -5.73 2.36 19.54
C ASP A 144 -5.84 0.84 19.58
N PHE A 145 -6.31 0.25 18.46
CA PHE A 145 -6.51 -1.20 18.32
C PHE A 145 -5.75 -1.67 17.06
N ASN A 146 -4.60 -2.28 17.25
CA ASN A 146 -3.66 -2.61 16.18
C ASN A 146 -3.35 -4.11 16.15
N MET A 147 -3.69 -4.76 15.05
CA MET A 147 -3.15 -6.06 14.66
C MET A 147 -2.28 -5.82 13.41
N PRO A 148 -0.97 -5.63 13.58
CA PRO A 148 -0.08 -5.22 12.51
C PRO A 148 0.19 -6.35 11.51
N GLU A 149 0.58 -5.99 10.29
CA GLU A 149 1.15 -6.94 9.34
C GLU A 149 2.57 -7.33 9.76
N TYR A 150 2.85 -8.65 9.78
CA TYR A 150 4.16 -9.18 10.12
C TYR A 150 4.33 -10.60 9.55
N TRP A 151 5.14 -10.75 8.52
CA TRP A 151 5.28 -12.01 7.77
C TRP A 151 6.17 -13.08 8.43
N ARG A 152 7.02 -12.71 9.40
CA ARG A 152 7.87 -13.68 10.11
C ARG A 152 7.08 -14.47 11.15
N ALA A 153 6.13 -15.27 10.71
CA ALA A 153 5.31 -16.09 11.57
C ALA A 153 5.06 -17.45 10.90
N SER A 154 6.13 -18.22 10.74
CA SER A 154 6.09 -19.53 10.08
C SER A 154 6.09 -20.71 11.04
N THR A 155 6.32 -20.48 12.33
CA THR A 155 6.32 -21.50 13.37
C THR A 155 5.29 -21.17 14.46
N PRO A 156 4.85 -22.17 15.27
CA PRO A 156 3.96 -21.89 16.40
C PRO A 156 4.52 -20.85 17.39
N ASP A 157 5.84 -20.80 17.58
CA ASP A 157 6.48 -19.80 18.45
C ASP A 157 6.41 -18.39 17.83
N ASP A 158 6.47 -18.27 16.50
CA ASP A 158 6.32 -16.99 15.81
C ASP A 158 4.90 -16.42 15.99
N LEU A 159 3.86 -17.26 16.11
CA LEU A 159 2.49 -16.83 16.37
C LEU A 159 2.36 -16.12 17.73
N LEU A 160 3.15 -16.50 18.73
CA LEU A 160 3.25 -15.78 20.00
C LEU A 160 3.80 -14.37 19.83
N LEU A 161 4.68 -14.16 18.85
CA LEU A 161 5.18 -12.82 18.51
C LEU A 161 4.07 -11.93 17.95
N LEU A 162 3.17 -12.46 17.13
CA LEU A 162 2.03 -11.68 16.60
C LEU A 162 1.15 -11.15 17.73
N ASP A 163 0.83 -12.00 18.71
CA ASP A 163 0.07 -11.56 19.90
C ASP A 163 0.83 -10.48 20.69
N ALA A 164 2.14 -10.64 20.84
CA ALA A 164 2.98 -9.64 21.51
C ALA A 164 3.09 -8.32 20.73
N LEU A 165 2.90 -8.31 19.42
CA LEU A 165 2.89 -7.11 18.57
C LEU A 165 1.53 -6.42 18.52
N ALA A 166 0.43 -7.14 18.82
CA ALA A 166 -0.91 -6.56 18.87
C ALA A 166 -1.03 -5.49 20.00
N ARG A 167 -1.82 -4.46 19.76
CA ARG A 167 -2.10 -3.39 20.74
C ARG A 167 -3.60 -3.11 20.83
N PRO A 168 -4.13 -2.91 22.06
CA PRO A 168 -3.47 -3.16 23.35
C PRO A 168 -3.05 -4.63 23.51
N LEU A 169 -2.12 -4.91 24.40
CA LEU A 169 -1.73 -6.29 24.71
C LEU A 169 -2.96 -7.14 25.05
N GLY A 170 -3.03 -8.35 24.49
CA GLY A 170 -4.17 -9.25 24.65
C GLY A 170 -5.33 -9.00 23.68
N LEU A 171 -5.23 -8.01 22.76
CA LEU A 171 -6.26 -7.76 21.75
C LEU A 171 -6.50 -9.00 20.87
N GLN A 172 -5.44 -9.62 20.39
CA GLN A 172 -5.54 -10.81 19.56
C GLN A 172 -6.20 -11.96 20.32
N GLN A 173 -5.76 -12.25 21.54
CA GLN A 173 -6.32 -13.30 22.38
C GLN A 173 -7.81 -13.08 22.70
N GLN A 174 -8.20 -11.82 22.95
CA GLN A 174 -9.60 -11.46 23.17
C GLN A 174 -10.46 -11.80 21.94
N LEU A 175 -9.98 -11.46 20.75
CA LEU A 175 -10.69 -11.75 19.49
C LEU A 175 -10.71 -13.26 19.19
N GLU A 176 -9.60 -13.96 19.42
CA GLU A 176 -9.49 -15.40 19.22
C GLU A 176 -10.42 -16.21 20.13
N HIS A 177 -10.69 -15.72 21.34
CA HIS A 177 -11.65 -16.35 22.24
C HIS A 177 -13.06 -16.43 21.64
N GLU A 178 -13.44 -15.44 20.83
CA GLU A 178 -14.74 -15.39 20.14
C GLU A 178 -14.71 -16.09 18.78
N LEU A 179 -13.62 -15.89 18.01
CA LEU A 179 -13.58 -16.19 16.58
C LEU A 179 -12.77 -17.44 16.21
N GLY A 180 -12.02 -18.00 17.17
CA GLY A 180 -11.00 -19.00 16.91
C GLY A 180 -9.66 -18.39 16.53
N PRO A 181 -8.63 -19.22 16.28
CA PRO A 181 -7.25 -18.76 16.14
C PRO A 181 -7.03 -17.84 14.94
N TRP A 182 -6.11 -16.89 15.12
CA TRP A 182 -5.65 -15.96 14.09
C TRP A 182 -4.73 -16.60 13.04
N VAL A 183 -4.27 -17.82 13.23
CA VAL A 183 -3.21 -18.47 12.46
C VAL A 183 -3.31 -18.26 10.94
N ASP A 184 -4.51 -18.40 10.39
CA ASP A 184 -4.73 -18.19 8.95
C ASP A 184 -4.74 -16.71 8.53
N GLY A 185 -4.93 -15.77 9.47
CA GLY A 185 -4.94 -14.35 9.18
C GLY A 185 -3.58 -13.75 8.84
N ASN A 186 -2.50 -14.48 9.09
CA ASN A 186 -1.13 -14.04 8.84
C ASN A 186 -0.48 -14.69 7.60
N THR A 187 -1.25 -15.22 6.69
CA THR A 187 -0.78 -15.70 5.38
C THR A 187 -1.36 -14.86 4.24
N LEU A 188 -1.00 -15.18 3.00
CA LEU A 188 -1.42 -14.45 1.80
C LEU A 188 -2.57 -15.14 1.06
N THR A 189 -3.23 -16.11 1.69
CA THR A 189 -4.30 -16.90 1.07
C THR A 189 -5.68 -16.24 1.21
N ILE A 190 -6.62 -16.67 0.38
CA ILE A 190 -8.02 -16.22 0.50
C ILE A 190 -8.64 -16.61 1.86
N ALA A 191 -8.20 -17.70 2.49
CA ALA A 191 -8.60 -18.08 3.84
C ALA A 191 -8.12 -17.07 4.89
N SER A 192 -6.94 -16.47 4.67
CA SER A 192 -6.43 -15.38 5.51
C SER A 192 -7.29 -14.14 5.41
N ASP A 193 -7.69 -13.74 4.21
CA ASP A 193 -8.56 -12.58 4.02
C ASP A 193 -9.95 -12.82 4.59
N ALA A 194 -10.47 -14.06 4.52
CA ALA A 194 -11.71 -14.43 5.21
C ALA A 194 -11.57 -14.33 6.74
N THR A 195 -10.43 -14.73 7.29
CA THR A 195 -10.13 -14.57 8.73
C THR A 195 -10.00 -13.10 9.10
N ARG A 196 -9.24 -12.31 8.36
CA ARG A 196 -9.13 -10.84 8.52
C ARG A 196 -10.50 -10.18 8.50
N THR A 197 -11.38 -10.57 7.57
CA THR A 197 -12.74 -10.05 7.47
C THR A 197 -13.56 -10.36 8.74
N ARG A 198 -13.49 -11.57 9.29
CA ARG A 198 -14.17 -11.94 10.54
C ARG A 198 -13.66 -11.10 11.72
N PHE A 199 -12.33 -10.96 11.85
CA PHE A 199 -11.70 -10.15 12.90
C PHE A 199 -12.04 -8.66 12.75
N ALA A 200 -11.99 -8.11 11.54
CA ALA A 200 -12.39 -6.72 11.28
C ALA A 200 -13.84 -6.45 11.68
N LYS A 201 -14.78 -7.35 11.36
CA LYS A 201 -16.19 -7.24 11.79
C LYS A 201 -16.33 -7.26 13.31
N ALA A 202 -15.55 -8.07 14.02
CA ALA A 202 -15.55 -8.09 15.48
C ALA A 202 -14.97 -6.80 16.07
N MET A 203 -13.86 -6.29 15.53
CA MET A 203 -13.26 -5.02 15.93
C MET A 203 -14.22 -3.84 15.71
N LEU A 204 -14.90 -3.79 14.57
CA LEU A 204 -15.96 -2.80 14.31
C LEU A 204 -17.04 -2.83 15.39
N ARG A 205 -17.55 -4.02 15.72
CA ARG A 205 -18.64 -4.21 16.70
C ARG A 205 -18.19 -3.91 18.12
N GLN A 206 -16.98 -4.30 18.54
CA GLN A 206 -16.51 -4.19 19.90
C GLN A 206 -15.94 -2.81 20.25
N HIS A 207 -15.27 -2.17 19.28
CA HIS A 207 -14.48 -0.97 19.53
C HIS A 207 -15.02 0.30 18.86
N HIS A 208 -15.96 0.18 17.93
CA HIS A 208 -16.58 1.31 17.20
C HIS A 208 -15.56 2.37 16.73
N PRO A 209 -14.48 1.98 16.01
CA PRO A 209 -13.46 2.95 15.57
C PRO A 209 -14.05 4.00 14.65
N GLY A 210 -13.63 5.25 14.84
CA GLY A 210 -13.97 6.35 13.94
C GLY A 210 -13.10 6.37 12.68
N PHE A 211 -11.90 5.76 12.74
CA PHE A 211 -11.06 5.48 11.58
C PHE A 211 -10.47 4.07 11.68
N PHE A 212 -10.75 3.25 10.69
CA PHE A 212 -10.28 1.86 10.65
C PHE A 212 -9.68 1.51 9.30
N THR A 213 -8.51 0.87 9.29
CA THR A 213 -7.83 0.38 8.10
C THR A 213 -7.77 -1.15 8.11
N VAL A 214 -8.07 -1.76 6.97
CA VAL A 214 -8.01 -3.22 6.76
C VAL A 214 -7.26 -3.50 5.47
N HIS A 215 -6.34 -4.46 5.48
CA HIS A 215 -5.60 -4.89 4.30
C HIS A 215 -5.93 -6.35 3.95
N LEU A 216 -6.36 -6.59 2.72
CA LEU A 216 -6.63 -7.89 2.12
C LEU A 216 -5.58 -8.11 1.01
N SER A 217 -4.81 -9.19 1.08
CA SER A 217 -3.60 -9.36 0.28
C SER A 217 -3.61 -10.58 -0.66
N SER A 218 -4.68 -11.38 -0.66
CA SER A 218 -4.68 -12.63 -1.40
C SER A 218 -4.77 -12.45 -2.92
N LEU A 219 -5.26 -11.31 -3.42
CA LEU A 219 -5.30 -11.04 -4.86
C LEU A 219 -3.89 -10.85 -5.42
N ASP A 220 -3.06 -10.03 -4.76
CA ASP A 220 -1.66 -9.81 -5.13
C ASP A 220 -0.88 -11.13 -5.22
N GLU A 221 -0.95 -11.97 -4.19
CA GLU A 221 -0.29 -13.27 -4.17
C GLU A 221 -0.75 -14.19 -5.31
N GLU A 222 -2.07 -14.21 -5.57
CA GLU A 222 -2.60 -15.01 -6.68
C GLU A 222 -2.14 -14.46 -8.04
N GLU A 223 -2.11 -13.14 -8.22
CA GLU A 223 -1.63 -12.53 -9.46
C GLU A 223 -0.13 -12.75 -9.67
N HIS A 224 0.67 -12.83 -8.62
CA HIS A 224 2.08 -13.24 -8.70
C HIS A 224 2.27 -14.67 -9.18
N THR A 225 1.31 -15.55 -8.97
CA THR A 225 1.42 -16.98 -9.33
C THR A 225 0.71 -17.32 -10.63
N SER A 226 -0.41 -16.64 -10.97
CA SER A 226 -1.27 -17.00 -12.10
C SER A 226 -1.58 -15.87 -13.08
N SER A 227 -1.03 -14.69 -12.90
CA SER A 227 -1.20 -13.45 -13.65
C SER A 227 -2.56 -12.73 -13.45
N PRO A 228 -2.61 -11.41 -13.67
CA PRO A 228 -3.87 -10.66 -13.60
C PRO A 228 -4.89 -11.18 -14.64
N PHE A 229 -6.15 -11.15 -14.23
CA PHE A 229 -7.30 -11.61 -15.03
C PHE A 229 -7.24 -13.10 -15.43
N SER A 230 -6.40 -13.91 -14.81
CA SER A 230 -6.50 -15.36 -14.92
C SER A 230 -7.76 -15.87 -14.22
N ALA A 231 -8.21 -17.09 -14.55
CA ALA A 231 -9.38 -17.68 -13.89
C ALA A 231 -9.25 -17.68 -12.35
N LYS A 232 -8.05 -18.00 -11.82
CA LYS A 232 -7.80 -18.03 -10.40
C LYS A 232 -7.79 -16.64 -9.76
N SER A 233 -7.16 -15.62 -10.40
CA SER A 233 -7.19 -14.25 -9.93
C SER A 233 -8.62 -13.71 -9.91
N ASN A 234 -9.43 -14.05 -10.93
CA ASN A 234 -10.83 -13.69 -10.96
C ASN A 234 -11.64 -14.36 -9.84
N GLU A 235 -11.47 -15.67 -9.60
CA GLU A 235 -12.09 -16.39 -8.48
C GLU A 235 -11.72 -15.78 -7.12
N THR A 236 -10.45 -15.39 -6.96
CA THR A 236 -9.96 -14.74 -5.73
C THR A 236 -10.61 -13.37 -5.54
N LEU A 237 -10.67 -12.54 -6.58
CA LEU A 237 -11.31 -11.22 -6.50
C LEU A 237 -12.82 -11.33 -6.24
N GLU A 238 -13.52 -12.28 -6.84
CA GLU A 238 -14.95 -12.54 -6.58
C GLU A 238 -15.19 -12.97 -5.12
N ALA A 239 -14.30 -13.77 -4.54
CA ALA A 239 -14.37 -14.11 -3.11
C ALA A 239 -14.13 -12.88 -2.21
N ILE A 240 -13.15 -12.02 -2.56
CA ILE A 240 -12.90 -10.74 -1.87
C ILE A 240 -14.11 -9.82 -1.99
N ASP A 241 -14.78 -9.75 -3.14
CA ASP A 241 -16.01 -8.96 -3.32
C ASP A 241 -17.07 -9.32 -2.28
N GLY A 242 -17.26 -10.61 -2.00
CA GLY A 242 -18.15 -11.06 -0.93
C GLY A 242 -17.71 -10.60 0.46
N MET A 243 -16.41 -10.52 0.72
CA MET A 243 -15.86 -9.98 1.98
C MET A 243 -16.08 -8.47 2.09
N ILE A 244 -15.90 -7.72 1.00
CA ILE A 244 -16.21 -6.29 0.94
C ILE A 244 -17.69 -6.05 1.29
N GLY A 245 -18.61 -6.83 0.72
CA GLY A 245 -20.03 -6.76 1.06
C GLY A 245 -20.27 -6.93 2.57
N GLN A 246 -19.65 -7.93 3.19
CA GLN A 246 -19.77 -8.16 4.64
C GLN A 246 -19.22 -6.99 5.47
N LEU A 247 -18.10 -6.37 5.08
CA LEU A 247 -17.52 -5.24 5.80
C LEU A 247 -18.37 -3.97 5.65
N VAL A 248 -18.90 -3.72 4.46
CA VAL A 248 -19.84 -2.62 4.19
C VAL A 248 -21.08 -2.77 5.08
N ASP A 249 -21.72 -3.94 5.06
CA ASP A 249 -22.95 -4.19 5.80
C ASP A 249 -22.72 -4.09 7.31
N ALA A 250 -21.60 -4.62 7.82
CA ALA A 250 -21.23 -4.50 9.24
C ALA A 250 -21.02 -3.04 9.65
N SER A 251 -20.34 -2.23 8.84
CA SER A 251 -20.08 -0.82 9.12
C SER A 251 -21.36 0.00 9.13
N VAL A 252 -22.22 -0.17 8.12
CA VAL A 252 -23.49 0.55 7.99
C VAL A 252 -24.49 0.16 9.10
N ALA A 253 -24.52 -1.12 9.50
CA ALA A 253 -25.35 -1.58 10.61
C ALA A 253 -24.96 -0.93 11.96
N ILE A 254 -23.66 -0.68 12.18
CA ILE A 254 -23.15 -0.01 13.39
C ILE A 254 -23.40 1.51 13.29
N ASN A 255 -23.10 2.11 12.14
CA ASN A 255 -23.32 3.54 11.92
C ASN A 255 -23.78 3.81 10.47
N PRO A 256 -25.04 4.19 10.25
CA PRO A 256 -25.56 4.48 8.91
C PRO A 256 -24.92 5.69 8.21
N LYS A 257 -24.03 6.43 8.91
CA LYS A 257 -23.25 7.52 8.33
C LYS A 257 -21.83 7.07 7.93
N ALA A 258 -21.50 5.81 8.15
CA ALA A 258 -20.17 5.29 7.80
C ALA A 258 -19.83 5.56 6.33
N ILE A 259 -18.59 5.93 6.09
CA ILE A 259 -18.00 6.08 4.76
C ILE A 259 -17.00 4.94 4.58
N ILE A 260 -17.17 4.19 3.51
CA ILE A 260 -16.29 3.09 3.17
C ILE A 260 -15.44 3.52 1.98
N VAL A 261 -14.14 3.36 2.11
CA VAL A 261 -13.15 3.67 1.08
C VAL A 261 -12.45 2.37 0.72
N VAL A 262 -12.50 1.97 -0.55
CA VAL A 262 -11.72 0.86 -1.09
C VAL A 262 -10.59 1.46 -1.90
N VAL A 263 -9.36 1.04 -1.59
CA VAL A 263 -8.13 1.45 -2.29
C VAL A 263 -7.36 0.22 -2.73
N SER A 264 -6.40 0.42 -3.61
CA SER A 264 -5.26 -0.47 -3.78
C SER A 264 -3.97 0.34 -3.78
N ASP A 265 -2.88 -0.33 -3.60
CA ASP A 265 -1.53 0.22 -3.54
C ASP A 265 -0.89 0.32 -4.92
N HIS A 266 -1.13 -0.64 -5.80
CA HIS A 266 -0.69 -0.69 -7.19
C HIS A 266 -1.64 -1.53 -8.05
N GLY A 267 -1.37 -1.56 -9.34
CA GLY A 267 -1.94 -2.52 -10.27
C GLY A 267 -0.94 -3.64 -10.58
N PHE A 268 -1.26 -4.47 -11.57
CA PHE A 268 -0.49 -5.63 -11.98
C PHE A 268 -0.36 -5.74 -13.49
N ALA A 269 0.82 -6.17 -13.96
CA ALA A 269 1.08 -6.48 -15.36
C ALA A 269 1.49 -7.96 -15.52
N ARG A 270 1.05 -8.59 -16.61
CA ARG A 270 1.50 -9.94 -16.96
C ARG A 270 2.99 -9.94 -17.31
N THR A 271 3.70 -10.99 -16.87
CA THR A 271 5.12 -11.24 -17.21
C THR A 271 5.33 -12.64 -17.75
N ASP A 272 6.25 -12.76 -18.70
CA ASP A 272 6.62 -14.02 -19.39
C ASP A 272 8.15 -14.21 -19.44
N PHE A 273 8.93 -13.19 -19.00
CA PHE A 273 10.40 -13.21 -19.09
C PHE A 273 11.06 -12.59 -17.85
N HIS A 274 12.23 -13.15 -17.49
CA HIS A 274 13.14 -12.54 -16.53
C HIS A 274 14.30 -11.84 -17.25
N THR A 275 14.61 -10.61 -16.85
CA THR A 275 15.82 -9.89 -17.24
C THR A 275 16.85 -9.97 -16.12
N ASN A 276 17.93 -10.72 -16.35
CA ASN A 276 18.94 -11.06 -15.34
C ASN A 276 20.10 -10.07 -15.38
N LEU A 277 20.05 -9.03 -14.57
CA LEU A 277 21.04 -7.95 -14.56
C LEU A 277 22.23 -8.21 -13.63
N PHE A 278 22.11 -9.10 -12.65
CA PHE A 278 23.20 -9.38 -11.69
C PHE A 278 24.40 -10.09 -12.33
N GLY A 279 24.17 -10.98 -13.31
CA GLY A 279 25.25 -11.64 -14.05
C GLY A 279 26.20 -10.67 -14.77
N PRO A 280 25.69 -9.67 -15.53
CA PRO A 280 26.50 -8.60 -16.09
C PRO A 280 27.28 -7.79 -15.05
N LEU A 281 26.68 -7.44 -13.91
CA LEU A 281 27.38 -6.71 -12.84
C LEU A 281 28.54 -7.52 -12.25
N LEU A 282 28.37 -8.83 -12.09
CA LEU A 282 29.43 -9.75 -11.65
C LEU A 282 30.58 -9.78 -12.67
N ARG A 283 30.29 -9.93 -13.97
CA ARG A 283 31.32 -9.92 -15.03
C ARG A 283 32.05 -8.58 -15.12
N ALA A 284 31.42 -7.48 -14.79
CA ALA A 284 32.04 -6.16 -14.72
C ALA A 284 32.86 -5.93 -13.42
N GLY A 285 32.90 -6.88 -12.51
CA GLY A 285 33.62 -6.75 -11.22
C GLY A 285 33.03 -5.73 -10.26
N LEU A 286 31.74 -5.44 -10.42
CA LEU A 286 30.97 -4.55 -9.53
C LEU A 286 30.42 -5.28 -8.30
N LEU A 287 30.28 -6.61 -8.42
CA LEU A 287 29.85 -7.54 -7.37
C LEU A 287 30.83 -8.71 -7.29
N THR A 288 30.96 -9.32 -6.11
CA THR A 288 31.72 -10.58 -5.90
C THR A 288 30.80 -11.58 -5.25
N VAL A 289 30.71 -12.80 -5.82
CA VAL A 289 29.90 -13.89 -5.25
C VAL A 289 30.42 -14.25 -3.87
N GLY A 290 29.51 -14.41 -2.93
CA GLY A 290 29.76 -14.85 -1.56
C GLY A 290 29.46 -16.34 -1.35
N PRO A 291 29.65 -16.84 -0.13
CA PRO A 291 29.12 -18.12 0.25
C PRO A 291 27.59 -18.11 0.16
N PRO A 292 26.93 -19.27 0.00
CA PRO A 292 25.47 -19.32 0.01
C PRO A 292 24.90 -18.62 1.24
N GLY A 293 23.89 -17.77 1.00
CA GLY A 293 23.14 -17.09 2.04
C GLY A 293 22.21 -18.05 2.82
N PRO A 294 21.33 -17.51 3.68
CA PRO A 294 20.32 -18.30 4.36
C PRO A 294 19.52 -19.14 3.37
N LEU A 295 19.22 -20.38 3.75
CA LEU A 295 18.48 -21.35 2.92
C LEU A 295 19.14 -21.71 1.57
N GLY A 296 20.47 -21.51 1.45
CA GLY A 296 21.21 -21.81 0.23
C GLY A 296 21.00 -20.82 -0.92
N THR A 297 20.44 -19.66 -0.63
CA THR A 297 20.19 -18.60 -1.61
C THR A 297 21.50 -17.96 -2.08
N PRO A 298 21.57 -17.45 -3.33
CA PRO A 298 22.73 -16.70 -3.81
C PRO A 298 22.99 -15.46 -2.96
N SER A 299 24.27 -15.18 -2.64
CA SER A 299 24.68 -13.98 -1.92
C SER A 299 25.96 -13.38 -2.48
N PHE A 300 26.32 -12.18 -2.00
CA PHE A 300 27.54 -11.50 -2.36
C PHE A 300 28.47 -11.33 -1.15
N SER A 301 29.78 -11.36 -1.38
CA SER A 301 30.78 -11.09 -0.36
C SER A 301 31.27 -9.64 -0.35
N SER A 302 31.17 -8.95 -1.50
CA SER A 302 31.47 -7.54 -1.63
C SER A 302 30.75 -6.92 -2.84
N TRP A 303 30.62 -5.60 -2.81
CA TRP A 303 30.01 -4.82 -3.87
C TRP A 303 30.66 -3.44 -3.98
N LYS A 304 30.69 -2.88 -5.19
CA LYS A 304 31.04 -1.50 -5.50
C LYS A 304 29.80 -0.73 -5.98
N ALA A 305 29.04 -1.35 -6.85
CA ALA A 305 27.72 -0.89 -7.29
C ALA A 305 26.79 -2.10 -7.44
N THR A 306 25.53 -1.94 -7.07
CA THR A 306 24.52 -3.01 -7.14
C THR A 306 23.14 -2.46 -7.47
N LEU A 307 22.17 -3.37 -7.56
CA LEU A 307 20.76 -3.04 -7.75
C LEU A 307 19.99 -3.30 -6.45
N TRP A 308 19.09 -2.40 -6.11
CA TRP A 308 18.04 -2.63 -5.13
C TRP A 308 16.75 -2.97 -5.88
N PRO A 309 16.38 -4.26 -5.94
CA PRO A 309 15.24 -4.72 -6.73
C PRO A 309 13.90 -4.16 -6.23
N ALA A 310 13.00 -3.88 -7.16
CA ALA A 310 11.65 -3.41 -6.89
C ALA A 310 10.66 -3.91 -7.98
N GLY A 311 10.62 -5.23 -8.22
CA GLY A 311 9.73 -5.86 -9.20
C GLY A 311 10.09 -5.53 -10.65
N GLY A 312 9.30 -4.67 -11.30
CA GLY A 312 9.54 -4.19 -12.67
C GLY A 312 10.62 -3.12 -12.80
N CYS A 313 11.25 -2.69 -11.69
CA CYS A 313 12.38 -1.76 -11.73
C CYS A 313 13.43 -2.11 -10.67
N ALA A 314 14.58 -1.44 -10.70
CA ALA A 314 15.62 -1.55 -9.67
C ALA A 314 16.41 -0.25 -9.52
N ALA A 315 16.64 0.17 -8.29
CA ALA A 315 17.48 1.33 -8.00
C ALA A 315 18.97 0.98 -8.07
N VAL A 316 19.76 1.82 -8.72
CA VAL A 316 21.22 1.67 -8.85
C VAL A 316 21.88 2.30 -7.64
N MET A 317 22.55 1.48 -6.82
CA MET A 317 23.18 1.89 -5.57
C MET A 317 24.69 1.79 -5.66
N LEU A 318 25.41 2.78 -5.10
CA LEU A 318 26.86 2.74 -4.95
C LEU A 318 27.24 2.47 -3.48
N HIS A 319 28.28 1.67 -3.29
CA HIS A 319 28.87 1.47 -1.95
C HIS A 319 29.48 2.74 -1.41
N ASP A 320 30.28 3.41 -2.23
CA ASP A 320 30.79 4.74 -1.97
C ASP A 320 30.21 5.72 -2.99
N PRO A 321 29.37 6.68 -2.56
CA PRO A 321 28.80 7.69 -3.45
C PRO A 321 29.86 8.55 -4.19
N ALA A 322 31.11 8.58 -3.71
CA ALA A 322 32.22 9.28 -4.35
C ALA A 322 32.94 8.44 -5.43
N ASP A 323 32.67 7.14 -5.54
CA ASP A 323 33.27 6.26 -6.55
C ASP A 323 32.66 6.50 -7.93
N THR A 324 33.17 7.52 -8.59
CA THR A 324 32.74 7.89 -9.96
C THR A 324 33.08 6.80 -11.00
N ALA A 325 34.15 6.03 -10.78
CA ALA A 325 34.54 4.97 -11.69
C ALA A 325 33.55 3.81 -11.71
N SER A 326 33.10 3.35 -10.54
CA SER A 326 32.06 2.32 -10.43
C SER A 326 30.70 2.82 -10.89
N ARG A 327 30.34 4.09 -10.60
CA ARG A 327 29.14 4.74 -11.13
C ARG A 327 29.13 4.71 -12.65
N ASP A 328 30.18 5.21 -13.28
CA ASP A 328 30.26 5.29 -14.74
C ASP A 328 30.30 3.90 -15.39
N ALA A 329 30.88 2.90 -14.71
CA ALA A 329 30.88 1.52 -15.17
C ALA A 329 29.49 0.89 -15.15
N ILE A 330 28.72 1.01 -14.06
CA ILE A 330 27.37 0.44 -13.99
C ILE A 330 26.42 1.15 -14.93
N LEU A 331 26.47 2.47 -15.05
CA LEU A 331 25.60 3.21 -15.96
C LEU A 331 25.88 2.87 -17.42
N ARG A 332 27.15 2.81 -17.84
CA ARG A 332 27.49 2.36 -19.21
C ARG A 332 26.97 0.95 -19.46
N LEU A 333 27.22 0.02 -18.55
CA LEU A 333 26.74 -1.35 -18.67
C LEU A 333 25.23 -1.41 -18.88
N LEU A 334 24.46 -0.70 -18.07
CA LEU A 334 23.00 -0.69 -18.17
C LEU A 334 22.53 -0.03 -19.47
N HIS A 335 23.17 1.05 -19.94
CA HIS A 335 22.86 1.67 -21.22
C HIS A 335 23.20 0.75 -22.41
N ASP A 336 24.32 0.03 -22.35
CA ASP A 336 24.67 -0.96 -23.37
C ASP A 336 23.65 -2.11 -23.44
N LEU A 337 23.16 -2.57 -22.27
CA LEU A 337 22.09 -3.56 -22.20
C LEU A 337 20.75 -3.03 -22.71
N ALA A 338 20.43 -1.77 -22.42
CA ALA A 338 19.19 -1.13 -22.87
C ALA A 338 19.19 -0.86 -24.40
N ALA A 339 20.35 -0.80 -25.05
CA ALA A 339 20.46 -0.64 -26.47
C ALA A 339 19.87 -1.83 -27.26
N ASP A 340 19.79 -3.02 -26.65
CA ASP A 340 19.10 -4.15 -27.23
C ASP A 340 17.66 -4.24 -26.65
N PRO A 341 16.63 -3.95 -27.47
CA PRO A 341 15.24 -4.03 -27.02
C PRO A 341 14.82 -5.44 -26.50
N ALA A 342 15.51 -6.49 -26.93
CA ALA A 342 15.23 -7.86 -26.47
C ALA A 342 15.51 -8.05 -24.97
N ASN A 343 16.28 -7.17 -24.34
CA ASN A 343 16.56 -7.22 -22.90
C ASN A 343 15.42 -6.66 -22.02
N GLY A 344 14.38 -6.07 -22.62
CA GLY A 344 13.19 -5.60 -21.90
C GLY A 344 13.40 -4.35 -21.04
N ILE A 345 14.55 -3.69 -21.12
CA ILE A 345 14.81 -2.42 -20.43
C ILE A 345 14.09 -1.30 -21.21
N ASP A 346 13.19 -0.61 -20.55
CA ASP A 346 12.39 0.48 -21.11
C ASP A 346 13.07 1.83 -20.95
N ALA A 347 13.62 2.09 -19.75
CA ALA A 347 14.29 3.34 -19.44
C ALA A 347 15.37 3.17 -18.36
N ILE A 348 16.31 4.11 -18.35
CA ILE A 348 17.24 4.34 -17.24
C ILE A 348 17.04 5.80 -16.82
N LEU A 349 16.31 6.01 -15.73
CA LEU A 349 16.07 7.33 -15.19
C LEU A 349 17.29 7.77 -14.39
N ASN A 350 17.76 8.97 -14.66
CA ASN A 350 18.88 9.54 -13.91
C ASN A 350 18.41 10.04 -12.52
N LYS A 351 19.36 10.45 -11.70
CA LYS A 351 19.13 10.91 -10.32
C LYS A 351 18.14 12.09 -10.22
N GLU A 352 18.19 13.02 -11.19
CA GLU A 352 17.27 14.17 -11.21
C GLU A 352 15.84 13.73 -11.52
N GLN A 353 15.64 12.92 -12.57
CA GLN A 353 14.33 12.37 -12.92
C GLN A 353 13.74 11.53 -11.80
N LEU A 354 14.57 10.70 -11.14
CA LEU A 354 14.16 9.90 -9.98
C LEU A 354 13.76 10.78 -8.79
N GLY A 355 14.51 11.85 -8.54
CA GLY A 355 14.18 12.85 -7.51
C GLY A 355 12.85 13.55 -7.76
N GLN A 356 12.51 13.87 -9.03
CA GLN A 356 11.22 14.46 -9.40
C GLN A 356 10.05 13.50 -9.13
N LEU A 357 10.27 12.19 -9.25
CA LEU A 357 9.29 11.15 -8.93
C LEU A 357 9.19 10.85 -7.43
N GLY A 358 10.09 11.39 -6.60
CA GLY A 358 10.07 11.20 -5.15
C GLY A 358 10.38 9.76 -4.71
N GLY A 359 11.14 9.00 -5.51
CA GLY A 359 11.58 7.63 -5.19
C GLY A 359 13.08 7.57 -4.84
N PHE A 360 13.50 6.52 -4.18
CA PHE A 360 14.90 6.08 -3.91
C PHE A 360 15.94 7.19 -3.70
N PRO A 361 15.83 8.03 -2.67
CA PRO A 361 16.86 9.02 -2.37
C PRO A 361 18.21 8.32 -2.13
N GLY A 362 19.27 8.81 -2.79
CA GLY A 362 20.60 8.20 -2.73
C GLY A 362 20.91 7.18 -3.85
N ALA A 363 19.95 6.80 -4.67
CA ALA A 363 20.23 6.04 -5.89
C ALA A 363 20.84 6.93 -6.98
N GLU A 364 21.73 6.36 -7.79
CA GLU A 364 22.34 7.07 -8.93
C GLU A 364 21.45 7.04 -10.17
N ALA A 365 20.62 6.00 -10.30
CA ALA A 365 19.66 5.83 -11.39
C ALA A 365 18.56 4.83 -10.97
N LEU A 366 17.51 4.74 -11.79
CA LEU A 366 16.52 3.67 -11.75
C LEU A 366 16.51 2.98 -13.11
N VAL A 367 16.82 1.68 -13.15
CA VAL A 367 16.57 0.87 -14.33
C VAL A 367 15.13 0.40 -14.30
N VAL A 368 14.41 0.62 -15.40
CA VAL A 368 12.99 0.31 -15.55
C VAL A 368 12.83 -0.73 -16.64
N LEU A 369 12.13 -1.80 -16.34
CA LEU A 369 11.73 -2.81 -17.32
C LEU A 369 10.33 -2.46 -17.88
N ARG A 370 9.98 -3.03 -19.01
CA ARG A 370 8.61 -3.00 -19.53
C ARG A 370 7.96 -4.38 -19.44
N PRO A 371 6.66 -4.50 -19.20
CA PRO A 371 5.98 -5.77 -19.40
C PRO A 371 6.19 -6.29 -20.84
N PRO A 372 6.34 -7.60 -21.05
CA PRO A 372 6.19 -8.70 -20.09
C PRO A 372 7.50 -9.14 -19.39
N PHE A 373 8.46 -8.23 -19.17
CA PHE A 373 9.73 -8.53 -18.51
C PHE A 373 9.69 -8.10 -17.04
N GLN A 374 10.23 -8.92 -16.15
CA GLN A 374 10.49 -8.59 -14.75
C GLN A 374 11.95 -8.86 -14.39
N LEU A 375 12.42 -8.31 -13.27
CA LEU A 375 13.79 -8.53 -12.81
C LEU A 375 14.00 -10.00 -12.41
N GLY A 376 15.06 -10.60 -12.96
CA GLY A 376 15.50 -11.94 -12.61
C GLY A 376 16.69 -11.93 -11.64
N TYR A 377 16.88 -13.03 -10.93
CA TYR A 377 17.89 -13.17 -9.88
C TYR A 377 18.96 -14.24 -10.22
N THR A 378 19.16 -14.57 -11.50
CA THR A 378 20.22 -15.49 -11.89
C THR A 378 21.55 -14.74 -12.07
N PHE A 379 22.64 -15.37 -11.64
CA PHE A 379 23.99 -14.81 -11.65
C PHE A 379 24.81 -15.24 -12.87
N SER A 380 24.30 -16.16 -13.64
CA SER A 380 24.95 -16.73 -14.84
C SER A 380 23.92 -17.00 -15.93
N GLY A 381 24.41 -17.28 -17.15
CA GLY A 381 23.55 -17.59 -18.29
C GLY A 381 23.14 -16.35 -19.11
N PRO A 382 22.08 -16.45 -19.90
CA PRO A 382 21.61 -15.38 -20.77
C PRO A 382 20.99 -14.22 -19.97
N ILE A 383 20.97 -13.03 -20.57
CA ILE A 383 20.36 -11.82 -19.98
C ILE A 383 18.85 -12.06 -19.81
N VAL A 384 18.19 -12.55 -20.83
CA VAL A 384 16.76 -12.84 -20.81
C VAL A 384 16.53 -14.34 -20.77
N THR A 385 15.66 -14.77 -19.85
CA THR A 385 15.19 -16.15 -19.75
C THR A 385 13.67 -16.19 -19.77
N PRO A 386 13.04 -17.12 -20.51
CA PRO A 386 11.61 -17.36 -20.38
C PRO A 386 11.23 -17.73 -18.94
N ALA A 387 10.06 -17.29 -18.51
CA ALA A 387 9.46 -17.62 -17.22
C ALA A 387 8.01 -18.12 -17.44
N PRO A 388 7.43 -18.86 -16.51
CA PRO A 388 5.98 -19.09 -16.52
C PRO A 388 5.22 -17.78 -16.55
N ALA A 389 4.08 -17.76 -17.23
CA ALA A 389 3.21 -16.59 -17.24
C ALA A 389 2.68 -16.32 -15.83
N THR A 390 3.13 -15.19 -15.27
CA THR A 390 2.76 -14.71 -13.93
C THR A 390 2.42 -13.23 -13.98
N GLY A 391 2.24 -12.57 -12.84
CA GLY A 391 2.12 -11.13 -12.76
C GLY A 391 3.26 -10.51 -11.99
N MET A 392 3.46 -9.21 -12.24
CA MET A 392 4.41 -8.37 -11.50
C MET A 392 3.96 -6.92 -11.49
N HIS A 393 4.33 -6.25 -10.43
CA HIS A 393 4.20 -4.81 -10.25
C HIS A 393 5.60 -4.16 -10.10
N GLY A 394 5.68 -2.89 -9.66
CA GLY A 394 6.98 -2.22 -9.51
C GLY A 394 7.47 -1.52 -10.78
N TYR A 395 6.66 -1.44 -11.83
CA TYR A 395 6.96 -0.61 -13.01
C TYR A 395 6.67 0.86 -12.72
N LEU A 396 6.97 1.75 -13.67
CA LEU A 396 6.65 3.16 -13.49
C LEU A 396 5.13 3.38 -13.35
N PRO A 397 4.69 4.31 -12.50
CA PRO A 397 3.27 4.62 -12.32
C PRO A 397 2.62 5.24 -13.57
N SER A 398 3.42 5.65 -14.57
CA SER A 398 2.93 6.06 -15.90
C SER A 398 2.41 4.89 -16.74
N ASN A 399 2.79 3.64 -16.42
CA ASN A 399 2.21 2.46 -17.06
C ASN A 399 0.74 2.30 -16.59
N PRO A 400 -0.25 2.26 -17.51
CA PRO A 400 -1.66 2.11 -17.14
C PRO A 400 -1.97 0.85 -16.32
N GLU A 401 -1.21 -0.24 -16.49
CA GLU A 401 -1.38 -1.47 -15.73
C GLU A 401 -0.97 -1.34 -14.26
N MET A 402 -0.19 -0.29 -13.91
CA MET A 402 0.22 0.02 -12.54
C MET A 402 -0.77 0.94 -11.81
N ARG A 403 -1.84 1.39 -12.46
CA ARG A 403 -2.86 2.21 -11.79
C ARG A 403 -3.49 1.45 -10.64
N SER A 404 -3.53 2.09 -9.49
CA SER A 404 -4.24 1.61 -8.32
C SER A 404 -5.66 2.13 -8.27
N SER A 405 -6.44 1.65 -7.32
CA SER A 405 -7.88 1.87 -7.19
C SER A 405 -8.22 2.90 -6.11
N PHE A 406 -9.31 3.64 -6.31
CA PHE A 406 -9.91 4.51 -5.30
C PHE A 406 -11.43 4.56 -5.52
N PHE A 407 -12.18 4.00 -4.59
CA PHE A 407 -13.63 3.91 -4.62
C PHE A 407 -14.19 4.34 -3.26
N VAL A 408 -15.23 5.16 -3.22
CA VAL A 408 -15.81 5.70 -1.99
C VAL A 408 -17.33 5.53 -2.01
N LEU A 409 -17.88 4.95 -0.96
CA LEU A 409 -19.32 4.73 -0.77
C LEU A 409 -19.73 5.23 0.63
N GLY A 410 -20.88 5.86 0.74
CA GLY A 410 -21.41 6.29 2.04
C GLY A 410 -22.38 7.45 1.95
N LYS A 411 -22.94 7.80 3.10
CA LYS A 411 -23.91 8.90 3.17
C LYS A 411 -23.26 10.25 2.87
N GLY A 412 -23.77 10.96 1.88
CA GLY A 412 -23.24 12.27 1.45
C GLY A 412 -22.17 12.17 0.36
N ILE A 413 -21.77 10.98 -0.03
CA ILE A 413 -20.91 10.75 -1.20
C ILE A 413 -21.76 10.88 -2.48
N ALA A 414 -21.21 11.52 -3.52
CA ALA A 414 -21.89 11.67 -4.81
C ALA A 414 -22.00 10.31 -5.52
N PRO A 415 -23.19 9.88 -5.94
CA PRO A 415 -23.35 8.68 -6.75
C PRO A 415 -22.87 8.90 -8.18
N HIS A 416 -22.40 7.83 -8.84
CA HIS A 416 -21.92 7.83 -10.23
C HIS A 416 -20.86 8.90 -10.55
N ARG A 417 -20.08 9.31 -9.57
CA ARG A 417 -19.08 10.36 -9.77
C ARG A 417 -17.73 9.75 -10.13
N ASP A 418 -17.36 9.89 -11.40
CA ASP A 418 -16.02 9.60 -11.88
C ASP A 418 -15.10 10.80 -11.64
N LEU A 419 -13.94 10.56 -11.05
CA LEU A 419 -12.89 11.55 -10.78
C LEU A 419 -11.85 11.61 -11.91
N GLY A 420 -11.92 10.68 -12.88
CA GLY A 420 -10.88 10.47 -13.86
C GLY A 420 -9.60 9.92 -13.21
N LEU A 421 -8.43 10.35 -13.72
CA LEU A 421 -7.14 10.02 -13.11
C LEU A 421 -6.86 10.96 -11.95
N ILE A 422 -6.51 10.38 -10.80
CA ILE A 422 -6.07 11.12 -9.61
C ILE A 422 -4.65 10.71 -9.22
N ASP A 423 -4.00 11.49 -8.38
CA ASP A 423 -2.69 11.17 -7.80
C ASP A 423 -2.87 10.49 -6.44
N MET A 424 -2.07 9.48 -6.13
CA MET A 424 -2.11 8.78 -4.85
C MET A 424 -1.85 9.72 -3.67
N LEU A 425 -1.04 10.78 -3.87
CA LEU A 425 -0.78 11.80 -2.86
C LEU A 425 -2.05 12.56 -2.43
N GLN A 426 -3.12 12.54 -3.24
CA GLN A 426 -4.40 13.18 -2.92
C GLN A 426 -5.26 12.34 -1.96
N VAL A 427 -5.01 11.04 -1.83
CA VAL A 427 -5.87 10.11 -1.07
C VAL A 427 -5.85 10.45 0.42
N ALA A 428 -4.68 10.45 1.06
CA ALA A 428 -4.59 10.73 2.50
C ALA A 428 -5.19 12.08 2.90
N PRO A 429 -4.88 13.23 2.24
CA PRO A 429 -5.50 14.50 2.60
C PRO A 429 -7.02 14.51 2.36
N SER A 430 -7.55 13.74 1.39
CA SER A 430 -9.00 13.59 1.18
C SER A 430 -9.67 12.83 2.32
N ILE A 431 -9.04 11.78 2.82
CA ILE A 431 -9.52 11.03 4.01
C ILE A 431 -9.40 11.91 5.27
N ALA A 432 -8.32 12.68 5.41
CA ALA A 432 -8.15 13.61 6.54
C ALA A 432 -9.29 14.64 6.59
N GLU A 433 -9.76 15.16 5.45
CA GLU A 433 -10.95 16.05 5.41
C GLU A 433 -12.20 15.34 5.92
N LEU A 434 -12.47 14.08 5.55
CA LEU A 434 -13.59 13.30 6.07
C LEU A 434 -13.54 13.17 7.60
N LEU A 435 -12.35 13.00 8.15
CA LEU A 435 -12.09 12.89 9.59
C LEU A 435 -11.99 14.25 10.31
N SER A 436 -12.17 15.38 9.60
CA SER A 436 -11.91 16.73 10.12
C SER A 436 -10.51 16.85 10.73
N ALA A 437 -9.54 16.12 10.20
CA ALA A 437 -8.14 16.09 10.60
C ALA A 437 -7.26 16.82 9.57
N LYS A 438 -5.96 16.98 9.87
CA LYS A 438 -5.00 17.64 8.98
C LYS A 438 -3.73 16.79 8.90
N LEU A 439 -3.14 16.76 7.71
CA LEU A 439 -1.81 16.20 7.44
C LEU A 439 -0.91 17.31 6.90
N PRO A 440 -0.19 18.05 7.75
CA PRO A 440 0.55 19.24 7.33
C PRO A 440 1.63 18.99 6.28
N ALA A 441 2.21 17.79 6.24
CA ALA A 441 3.22 17.41 5.26
C ALA A 441 2.62 17.04 3.89
N ALA A 442 1.33 16.67 3.82
CA ALA A 442 0.65 16.36 2.58
C ALA A 442 0.32 17.65 1.81
N THR A 443 1.03 17.89 0.71
CA THR A 443 0.88 19.13 -0.09
C THR A 443 -0.11 18.99 -1.25
N ALA A 444 -0.50 17.77 -1.61
CA ALA A 444 -1.48 17.54 -2.66
C ALA A 444 -2.87 18.05 -2.23
N LYS A 445 -3.59 18.65 -3.20
CA LYS A 445 -4.92 19.16 -2.94
C LYS A 445 -5.90 18.01 -2.70
N PRO A 446 -6.64 18.01 -1.57
CA PRO A 446 -7.62 16.96 -1.30
C PRO A 446 -8.78 16.99 -2.31
N ILE A 447 -9.33 15.82 -2.57
CA ILE A 447 -10.54 15.63 -3.37
C ILE A 447 -11.74 15.85 -2.46
N LYS A 448 -12.62 16.78 -2.80
CA LYS A 448 -13.86 16.99 -2.06
C LYS A 448 -14.82 15.84 -2.33
N LEU A 449 -14.99 14.97 -1.34
CA LEU A 449 -15.80 13.76 -1.43
C LEU A 449 -17.25 14.00 -1.01
N LEU A 450 -17.50 14.80 0.03
CA LEU A 450 -18.85 15.07 0.52
C LEU A 450 -19.56 16.12 -0.34
N GLN A 451 -20.83 15.84 -0.68
CA GLN A 451 -21.72 16.82 -1.33
C GLN A 451 -22.18 17.89 -0.33
N GLY A 452 -22.14 19.14 -0.73
CA GLY A 452 -22.76 20.25 0.01
C GLY A 452 -22.03 20.69 1.28
N ALA A 453 -20.81 20.26 1.53
CA ALA A 453 -19.97 20.81 2.58
C ALA A 453 -19.32 22.13 2.07
N SER A 454 -20.07 23.24 2.15
CA SER A 454 -19.46 24.56 2.30
C SER A 454 -19.07 24.69 3.79
N PHE A 455 -17.79 24.55 4.08
CA PHE A 455 -17.21 24.89 5.39
C PHE A 455 -16.95 26.37 5.50
#